data_6a1e55cb37fe5901c42a840b24c77911
#
_entry.id   6a1e55cb37fe5901c42a840b24c77911
#
_cell.length_a   1.000
_cell.length_b   1.000
_cell.length_c   1.000
_cell.angle_alpha   90.00
_cell.angle_beta   90.00
_cell.angle_gamma   90.00
#
_symmetry.space_group_name_H-M   'P 1'
#
loop_
_entity.id
_entity.type
_entity.pdbx_description
1 polymer ?
#
loop_
_entity_poly.entity_id
_entity_poly.type
_entity_poly.pdbx_seq_one_letter_code
_entity_poly.pdbx_strand_id
1 'polypeptide(L)'
;METIHGAPSFTLRTAQVELAITQTAGHLGPVTFHLPGLQASPYSLSPWQPHEIDQSLPNLLTYLRGDFMCLPFGGQEKGPPHGDTANAKWDFQNQTNHSLVLRQKGTDTGATVTKTMSLVDGHHAIYAEHVIAQLEGRWNYGNHPVLDLSQVPAGATRIATSAFRFGSVYAGEFSNPAAGETG
;
A
#
# COMPACT_ATOMS: atom_id res chain seq x y z
N MET A 1 -16.46 0.83 8.92
CA MET A 1 -15.99 0.69 7.54
C MET A 1 -16.74 1.72 6.69
N GLU A 2 -16.04 2.48 5.87
CA GLU A 2 -16.54 3.59 5.06
C GLU A 2 -16.14 3.38 3.60
N THR A 3 -16.84 4.02 2.66
CA THR A 3 -16.41 4.03 1.25
C THR A 3 -15.51 5.24 1.03
N ILE A 4 -14.23 4.99 0.76
CA ILE A 4 -13.22 6.04 0.56
C ILE A 4 -12.59 5.85 -0.81
N HIS A 5 -12.65 6.88 -1.64
CA HIS A 5 -12.17 6.82 -3.03
C HIS A 5 -12.69 5.56 -3.75
N GLY A 6 -14.02 5.33 -3.66
CA GLY A 6 -14.73 4.22 -4.29
C GLY A 6 -14.50 2.84 -3.69
N ALA A 7 -13.68 2.70 -2.62
CA ALA A 7 -13.34 1.41 -2.02
C ALA A 7 -13.84 1.29 -0.58
N PRO A 8 -14.46 0.15 -0.18
CA PRO A 8 -14.71 -0.17 1.22
C PRO A 8 -13.40 -0.17 2.01
N SER A 9 -13.32 0.69 3.03
CA SER A 9 -12.08 0.96 3.75
C SER A 9 -12.28 1.03 5.26
N PHE A 10 -11.25 0.67 6.00
CA PHE A 10 -11.12 0.92 7.44
C PHE A 10 -10.33 2.21 7.65
N THR A 11 -10.64 2.97 8.68
CA THR A 11 -9.99 4.25 8.97
C THR A 11 -9.36 4.23 10.36
N LEU A 12 -8.21 4.89 10.49
CA LEU A 12 -7.59 5.23 11.77
C LEU A 12 -7.27 6.72 11.78
N ARG A 13 -7.38 7.33 12.97
CA ARG A 13 -7.14 8.76 13.12
C ARG A 13 -6.55 9.09 14.49
N THR A 14 -5.57 9.99 14.48
CA THR A 14 -5.11 10.76 15.63
C THR A 14 -5.13 12.26 15.28
N ALA A 15 -4.70 13.11 16.19
CA ALA A 15 -4.51 14.53 15.87
C ALA A 15 -3.40 14.78 14.84
N GLN A 16 -2.45 13.81 14.67
CA GLN A 16 -1.29 13.94 13.79
C GLN A 16 -1.45 13.24 12.45
N VAL A 17 -2.25 12.17 12.38
CA VAL A 17 -2.35 11.32 11.19
C VAL A 17 -3.78 10.83 10.98
N GLU A 18 -4.25 10.91 9.75
CA GLU A 18 -5.44 10.23 9.28
C GLU A 18 -5.05 9.27 8.17
N LEU A 19 -5.63 8.06 8.18
CA LEU A 19 -5.37 7.08 7.13
C LEU A 19 -6.59 6.20 6.86
N ALA A 20 -6.60 5.63 5.66
CA ALA A 20 -7.55 4.59 5.27
C ALA A 20 -6.80 3.36 4.72
N ILE A 21 -7.39 2.19 4.90
CA ILE A 21 -6.88 0.92 4.37
C ILE A 21 -8.04 0.21 3.69
N THR A 22 -7.88 -0.14 2.41
CA THR A 22 -8.92 -0.85 1.67
C THR A 22 -9.12 -2.27 2.20
N GLN A 23 -10.35 -2.74 2.27
CA GLN A 23 -10.64 -4.12 2.65
C GLN A 23 -10.15 -5.11 1.59
N THR A 24 -10.39 -4.84 0.31
CA THR A 24 -9.81 -5.59 -0.80
C THR A 24 -8.43 -5.04 -1.10
N ALA A 25 -7.47 -5.90 -1.38
CA ALA A 25 -6.09 -5.58 -1.67
C ALA A 25 -5.27 -4.99 -0.48
N GLY A 26 -5.91 -4.51 0.58
CA GLY A 26 -5.23 -4.02 1.79
C GLY A 26 -4.33 -2.81 1.56
N HIS A 27 -4.63 -1.97 0.57
CA HIS A 27 -3.85 -0.79 0.23
C HIS A 27 -4.07 0.35 1.22
N LEU A 28 -2.98 0.96 1.65
CA LEU A 28 -2.95 2.12 2.52
C LEU A 28 -3.11 3.40 1.67
N GLY A 29 -4.19 4.13 1.88
CA GLY A 29 -4.44 5.43 1.21
C GLY A 29 -5.94 5.75 1.15
N PRO A 30 -6.30 7.03 1.26
CA PRO A 30 -5.44 8.20 1.49
C PRO A 30 -4.74 8.20 2.86
N VAL A 31 -3.69 8.99 2.95
CA VAL A 31 -3.01 9.31 4.21
C VAL A 31 -2.79 10.81 4.27
N THR A 32 -3.11 11.42 5.40
CA THR A 32 -2.81 12.83 5.67
C THR A 32 -2.04 12.97 6.97
N PHE A 33 -0.91 13.62 6.92
CA PHE A 33 -0.12 14.04 8.08
C PHE A 33 -0.44 15.50 8.39
N HIS A 34 -0.85 15.77 9.64
CA HIS A 34 -1.12 17.10 10.16
C HIS A 34 0.11 17.64 10.87
N LEU A 35 0.95 18.35 10.15
CA LEU A 35 2.15 19.00 10.67
C LEU A 35 1.85 20.44 11.14
N PRO A 36 2.67 21.04 12.01
CA PRO A 36 2.49 22.44 12.39
C PRO A 36 2.48 23.38 11.16
N GLY A 37 1.31 23.96 10.86
CA GLY A 37 1.14 24.87 9.72
C GLY A 37 1.12 24.22 8.33
N LEU A 38 1.11 22.90 8.23
CA LEU A 38 1.12 22.17 6.97
C LEU A 38 0.33 20.87 7.06
N GLN A 39 -0.39 20.53 5.99
CA GLN A 39 -0.90 19.17 5.76
C GLN A 39 -0.11 18.53 4.61
N ALA A 40 0.29 17.28 4.79
CA ALA A 40 1.00 16.52 3.77
C ALA A 40 0.30 15.20 3.50
N SER A 41 0.03 14.91 2.22
CA SER A 41 -0.58 13.66 1.76
C SER A 41 0.31 13.04 0.67
N PRO A 42 1.41 12.40 1.07
CA PRO A 42 2.47 11.98 0.12
C PRO A 42 2.12 10.74 -0.69
N TYR A 43 1.07 10.01 -0.32
CA TYR A 43 0.72 8.78 -1.01
C TYR A 43 -0.20 9.05 -2.19
N SER A 44 0.16 8.48 -3.34
CA SER A 44 -0.63 8.56 -4.57
C SER A 44 -1.96 7.83 -4.42
N LEU A 45 -2.98 8.35 -5.05
CA LEU A 45 -4.25 7.66 -5.30
C LEU A 45 -4.43 7.54 -6.81
N SER A 46 -4.95 6.40 -7.28
CA SER A 46 -5.31 6.26 -8.68
C SER A 46 -6.26 7.39 -9.10
N PRO A 47 -6.14 7.93 -10.32
CA PRO A 47 -7.06 8.98 -10.80
C PRO A 47 -8.46 8.44 -11.15
N TRP A 48 -8.64 7.11 -11.14
CA TRP A 48 -9.92 6.44 -11.41
C TRP A 48 -10.58 5.92 -10.15
N GLN A 49 -11.89 5.75 -10.20
CA GLN A 49 -12.65 4.98 -9.22
C GLN A 49 -12.72 3.50 -9.64
N PRO A 50 -12.83 2.55 -8.71
CA PRO A 50 -12.88 1.13 -9.02
C PRO A 50 -13.93 0.71 -10.07
N HIS A 51 -15.06 1.42 -10.17
CA HIS A 51 -16.12 1.14 -11.13
C HIS A 51 -15.88 1.72 -12.54
N GLU A 52 -14.88 2.55 -12.72
CA GLU A 52 -14.57 3.25 -13.98
C GLU A 52 -13.61 2.47 -14.86
N ILE A 53 -12.96 1.44 -14.33
CA ILE A 53 -11.97 0.65 -15.08
C ILE A 53 -12.45 -0.77 -15.34
N ASP A 54 -11.75 -1.46 -16.24
CA ASP A 54 -12.05 -2.84 -16.61
C ASP A 54 -11.97 -3.77 -15.40
N GLN A 55 -13.09 -4.42 -15.07
CA GLN A 55 -13.24 -5.32 -13.94
C GLN A 55 -12.48 -6.65 -14.11
N SER A 56 -11.90 -6.92 -15.28
CA SER A 56 -11.02 -8.06 -15.52
C SER A 56 -9.58 -7.82 -15.04
N LEU A 57 -9.22 -6.56 -14.76
CA LEU A 57 -7.92 -6.20 -14.23
C LEU A 57 -7.73 -6.72 -12.80
N PRO A 58 -6.49 -7.04 -12.39
CA PRO A 58 -6.19 -7.39 -11.01
C PRO A 58 -6.66 -6.31 -10.03
N ASN A 59 -7.14 -6.72 -8.86
CA ASN A 59 -7.56 -5.80 -7.80
C ASN A 59 -6.44 -4.84 -7.37
N LEU A 60 -5.19 -5.25 -7.50
CA LEU A 60 -4.03 -4.37 -7.37
C LEU A 60 -4.21 -3.06 -8.16
N LEU A 61 -4.63 -3.13 -9.41
CA LEU A 61 -4.83 -1.95 -10.27
C LEU A 61 -6.17 -1.28 -9.97
N THR A 62 -7.21 -2.07 -9.73
CA THR A 62 -8.55 -1.56 -9.40
C THR A 62 -8.54 -0.65 -8.18
N TYR A 63 -7.76 -1.01 -7.15
CA TYR A 63 -7.66 -0.29 -5.89
C TYR A 63 -6.32 0.43 -5.70
N LEU A 64 -5.55 0.66 -6.77
CA LEU A 64 -4.18 1.17 -6.69
C LEU A 64 -4.10 2.48 -5.92
N ARG A 65 -3.38 2.44 -4.80
CA ARG A 65 -3.10 3.61 -3.96
C ARG A 65 -1.99 3.34 -2.95
N GLY A 66 -1.32 4.40 -2.57
CA GLY A 66 -0.48 4.51 -1.40
C GLY A 66 0.58 3.43 -1.23
N ASP A 67 0.45 2.60 -0.21
CA ASP A 67 1.39 1.51 0.08
C ASP A 67 0.65 0.19 0.27
N PHE A 68 1.23 -0.89 -0.20
CA PHE A 68 0.67 -2.23 -0.04
C PHE A 68 1.76 -3.29 0.12
N MET A 69 1.42 -4.33 0.87
CA MET A 69 2.29 -5.49 1.04
C MET A 69 2.20 -6.41 -0.17
N CYS A 70 3.34 -6.86 -0.64
CA CYS A 70 3.49 -7.84 -1.70
C CYS A 70 4.08 -9.14 -1.17
N LEU A 71 3.38 -10.25 -1.35
CA LEU A 71 3.88 -11.59 -1.07
C LEU A 71 3.21 -12.60 -2.05
N PRO A 72 3.96 -13.07 -3.05
CA PRO A 72 5.33 -12.68 -3.44
C PRO A 72 5.36 -11.27 -4.07
N PHE A 73 6.55 -10.65 -4.13
CA PHE A 73 6.74 -9.36 -4.77
C PHE A 73 7.03 -9.52 -6.26
N GLY A 74 6.37 -8.70 -7.11
CA GLY A 74 6.57 -8.67 -8.56
C GLY A 74 5.58 -9.52 -9.35
N GLY A 75 5.87 -9.71 -10.64
CA GLY A 75 5.10 -10.58 -11.52
C GLY A 75 5.22 -12.04 -11.13
N GLN A 76 4.15 -12.82 -11.34
CA GLN A 76 4.10 -14.23 -11.02
C GLN A 76 3.78 -15.02 -12.29
N GLU A 77 4.31 -16.28 -12.38
CA GLU A 77 3.90 -17.21 -13.44
C GLU A 77 2.44 -17.66 -13.27
N LYS A 78 2.01 -17.77 -12.00
CA LYS A 78 0.65 -18.13 -11.63
C LYS A 78 0.16 -17.17 -10.56
N GLY A 79 -1.12 -16.82 -10.61
CA GLY A 79 -1.72 -15.87 -9.68
C GLY A 79 -1.53 -14.39 -10.09
N PRO A 80 -2.07 -13.47 -9.31
CA PRO A 80 -2.02 -12.06 -9.61
C PRO A 80 -0.63 -11.47 -9.33
N PRO A 81 -0.21 -10.41 -10.04
CA PRO A 81 1.02 -9.70 -9.72
C PRO A 81 0.98 -9.21 -8.27
N HIS A 82 2.13 -9.29 -7.60
CA HIS A 82 2.30 -8.93 -6.17
C HIS A 82 1.51 -9.81 -5.18
N GLY A 83 0.97 -10.95 -5.64
CA GLY A 83 0.31 -11.97 -4.83
C GLY A 83 -1.04 -11.56 -4.23
N ASP A 84 -1.61 -12.44 -3.45
CA ASP A 84 -2.91 -12.23 -2.81
C ASP A 84 -2.90 -11.06 -1.85
N THR A 85 -1.79 -10.78 -1.19
CA THR A 85 -1.69 -9.66 -0.22
C THR A 85 -1.98 -8.30 -0.82
N ALA A 86 -1.73 -8.14 -2.13
CA ALA A 86 -2.02 -6.92 -2.89
C ALA A 86 -3.31 -7.01 -3.73
N ASN A 87 -4.03 -8.14 -3.71
CA ASN A 87 -5.18 -8.36 -4.59
C ASN A 87 -6.42 -8.90 -3.89
N ALA A 88 -6.28 -9.81 -2.93
CA ALA A 88 -7.42 -10.47 -2.32
C ALA A 88 -7.99 -9.67 -1.14
N LYS A 89 -9.15 -10.11 -0.66
CA LYS A 89 -9.81 -9.51 0.48
C LYS A 89 -9.07 -9.85 1.77
N TRP A 90 -8.95 -8.87 2.66
CA TRP A 90 -8.47 -9.02 4.01
C TRP A 90 -9.62 -9.18 5.01
N ASP A 91 -9.50 -10.16 5.88
CA ASP A 91 -10.47 -10.43 6.92
C ASP A 91 -10.21 -9.53 8.14
N PHE A 92 -11.24 -8.84 8.55
CA PHE A 92 -11.22 -8.03 9.77
C PHE A 92 -11.04 -8.91 11.00
N GLN A 93 -10.09 -8.56 11.87
CA GLN A 93 -9.87 -9.25 13.14
C GLN A 93 -10.24 -8.38 14.31
N ASN A 94 -9.70 -7.17 14.38
CA ASN A 94 -9.94 -6.25 15.47
C ASN A 94 -9.61 -4.81 15.07
N GLN A 95 -10.25 -3.86 15.76
CA GLN A 95 -9.93 -2.43 15.65
C GLN A 95 -10.12 -1.74 17.00
N THR A 96 -9.15 -0.91 17.36
CA THR A 96 -9.23 0.06 18.44
C THR A 96 -9.20 1.47 17.88
N ASN A 97 -9.18 2.50 18.72
CA ASN A 97 -9.00 3.88 18.25
C ASN A 97 -7.67 4.09 17.52
N HIS A 98 -6.63 3.33 17.86
CA HIS A 98 -5.26 3.54 17.39
C HIS A 98 -4.68 2.36 16.61
N SER A 99 -5.39 1.27 16.46
CA SER A 99 -4.89 0.10 15.72
C SER A 99 -5.99 -0.63 14.96
N LEU A 100 -5.59 -1.22 13.84
CA LEU A 100 -6.40 -2.10 13.01
C LEU A 100 -5.63 -3.38 12.75
N VAL A 101 -6.27 -4.54 12.96
CA VAL A 101 -5.71 -5.85 12.68
C VAL A 101 -6.53 -6.52 11.59
N LEU A 102 -5.86 -6.88 10.51
CA LEU A 102 -6.41 -7.61 9.37
C LEU A 102 -5.64 -8.92 9.18
N ARG A 103 -6.29 -9.93 8.63
CA ARG A 103 -5.68 -11.22 8.35
C ARG A 103 -6.03 -11.69 6.95
N GLN A 104 -5.10 -12.39 6.32
CA GLN A 104 -5.30 -13.01 5.02
C GLN A 104 -4.58 -14.35 4.95
N LYS A 105 -5.14 -15.30 4.22
CA LYS A 105 -4.47 -16.54 3.85
C LYS A 105 -4.24 -16.54 2.35
N GLY A 106 -2.97 -16.60 1.95
CA GLY A 106 -2.57 -16.66 0.55
C GLY A 106 -2.89 -18.02 -0.06
N THR A 107 -3.46 -18.03 -1.26
CA THR A 107 -3.79 -19.26 -1.99
C THR A 107 -2.54 -19.88 -2.63
N ASP A 108 -1.65 -19.04 -3.16
CA ASP A 108 -0.44 -19.51 -3.86
C ASP A 108 0.68 -19.88 -2.88
N THR A 109 0.83 -19.11 -1.80
CA THR A 109 1.91 -19.32 -0.83
C THR A 109 1.53 -20.24 0.31
N GLY A 110 0.22 -20.41 0.56
CA GLY A 110 -0.31 -21.08 1.77
C GLY A 110 -0.07 -20.31 3.07
N ALA A 111 0.67 -19.20 2.98
CA ALA A 111 1.00 -18.39 4.14
C ALA A 111 -0.23 -17.70 4.74
N THR A 112 -0.20 -17.51 6.04
CA THR A 112 -1.12 -16.62 6.73
C THR A 112 -0.40 -15.32 7.06
N VAL A 113 -0.94 -14.20 6.62
CA VAL A 113 -0.40 -12.87 6.91
C VAL A 113 -1.34 -12.13 7.84
N THR A 114 -0.82 -11.66 8.97
CA THR A 114 -1.50 -10.72 9.86
C THR A 114 -0.89 -9.34 9.67
N LYS A 115 -1.71 -8.38 9.27
CA LYS A 115 -1.33 -6.96 9.11
C LYS A 115 -1.86 -6.18 10.30
N THR A 116 -0.98 -5.52 11.02
CA THR A 116 -1.33 -4.57 12.07
C THR A 116 -0.90 -3.17 11.65
N MET A 117 -1.87 -2.26 11.56
CA MET A 117 -1.62 -0.84 11.33
C MET A 117 -1.90 -0.09 12.62
N SER A 118 -0.97 0.78 13.04
CA SER A 118 -1.10 1.51 14.30
C SER A 118 -0.69 2.97 14.17
N LEU A 119 -1.37 3.82 14.92
CA LEU A 119 -1.03 5.23 15.15
C LEU A 119 -0.72 5.43 16.63
N VAL A 120 0.14 6.38 16.94
CA VAL A 120 0.50 6.77 18.31
C VAL A 120 0.27 8.27 18.46
N ASP A 121 -0.43 8.68 19.50
CA ASP A 121 -0.68 10.10 19.76
C ASP A 121 0.63 10.88 19.89
N GLY A 122 0.68 12.04 19.24
CA GLY A 122 1.87 12.88 19.17
C GLY A 122 2.89 12.46 18.11
N HIS A 123 2.72 11.31 17.45
CA HIS A 123 3.63 10.84 16.41
C HIS A 123 3.10 11.16 15.01
N HIS A 124 3.90 11.83 14.20
CA HIS A 124 3.65 12.00 12.76
C HIS A 124 4.20 10.79 11.99
N ALA A 125 3.71 9.60 12.32
CA ALA A 125 4.19 8.34 11.78
C ALA A 125 3.06 7.30 11.70
N ILE A 126 3.18 6.38 10.76
CA ILE A 126 2.36 5.18 10.63
C ILE A 126 3.24 3.98 10.96
N TYR A 127 2.73 3.11 11.80
CA TYR A 127 3.41 1.85 12.14
C TYR A 127 2.67 0.71 11.45
N ALA A 128 3.39 -0.01 10.59
CA ALA A 128 2.90 -1.19 9.89
C ALA A 128 3.72 -2.42 10.29
N GLU A 129 3.04 -3.44 10.80
CA GLU A 129 3.64 -4.73 11.10
C GLU A 129 2.96 -5.81 10.26
N HIS A 130 3.76 -6.69 9.66
CA HIS A 130 3.27 -7.87 8.97
C HIS A 130 3.90 -9.12 9.58
N VAL A 131 3.07 -9.96 10.18
CA VAL A 131 3.48 -11.27 10.67
C VAL A 131 3.10 -12.31 9.63
N ILE A 132 4.12 -12.98 9.04
CA ILE A 132 3.96 -14.03 8.05
C ILE A 132 4.15 -15.36 8.74
N ALA A 133 3.14 -16.21 8.74
CA ALA A 133 3.17 -17.54 9.32
C ALA A 133 2.89 -18.62 8.27
N GLN A 134 3.39 -19.82 8.50
CA GLN A 134 3.16 -20.99 7.63
C GLN A 134 3.71 -20.80 6.21
N LEU A 135 4.74 -19.97 6.03
CA LEU A 135 5.42 -19.76 4.77
C LEU A 135 6.56 -20.77 4.64
N GLU A 136 6.48 -21.66 3.65
CA GLU A 136 7.53 -22.62 3.35
C GLU A 136 8.31 -22.19 2.10
N GLY A 137 9.62 -22.50 2.08
CA GLY A 137 10.49 -22.17 0.96
C GLY A 137 11.07 -20.77 0.99
N ARG A 138 11.50 -20.28 -0.16
CA ARG A 138 12.11 -18.95 -0.34
C ARG A 138 11.18 -18.07 -1.16
N TRP A 139 10.80 -16.95 -0.57
CA TRP A 139 9.90 -16.00 -1.18
C TRP A 139 10.47 -14.59 -1.06
N ASN A 140 10.27 -13.78 -2.08
CA ASN A 140 10.47 -12.35 -2.00
C ASN A 140 9.20 -11.70 -1.45
N TYR A 141 9.36 -10.71 -0.61
CA TYR A 141 8.26 -9.90 -0.09
C TYR A 141 8.74 -8.48 0.16
N GLY A 142 7.82 -7.56 0.25
CA GLY A 142 8.11 -6.17 0.57
C GLY A 142 6.87 -5.29 0.58
N ASN A 143 7.06 -4.03 0.91
CA ASN A 143 6.06 -2.99 0.70
C ASN A 143 6.32 -2.28 -0.63
N HIS A 144 5.25 -1.80 -1.25
CA HIS A 144 5.28 -1.09 -2.52
C HIS A 144 4.68 0.31 -2.34
N PRO A 145 5.43 1.28 -1.80
CA PRO A 145 4.94 2.64 -1.67
C PRO A 145 4.88 3.33 -3.02
N VAL A 146 3.72 3.94 -3.31
CA VAL A 146 3.48 4.78 -4.48
C VAL A 146 3.26 6.20 -3.97
N LEU A 147 4.19 7.10 -4.29
CA LEU A 147 4.20 8.47 -3.80
C LEU A 147 3.74 9.44 -4.89
N ASP A 148 2.95 10.44 -4.50
CA ASP A 148 2.61 11.57 -5.35
C ASP A 148 3.62 12.72 -5.12
N LEU A 149 4.47 12.91 -6.09
CA LEU A 149 5.48 13.97 -6.11
C LEU A 149 5.17 15.05 -7.16
N SER A 150 3.97 15.02 -7.76
CA SER A 150 3.57 15.91 -8.86
C SER A 150 3.66 17.40 -8.52
N GLN A 151 3.50 17.75 -7.24
CA GLN A 151 3.58 19.14 -6.76
C GLN A 151 4.96 19.52 -6.21
N VAL A 152 5.93 18.61 -6.29
CA VAL A 152 7.28 18.86 -5.75
C VAL A 152 8.24 19.17 -6.90
N PRO A 153 9.00 20.28 -6.85
CA PRO A 153 9.98 20.58 -7.88
C PRO A 153 10.98 19.44 -8.07
N ALA A 154 11.38 19.20 -9.32
CA ALA A 154 12.36 18.16 -9.65
C ALA A 154 13.64 18.34 -8.83
N GLY A 155 14.14 17.27 -8.22
CA GLY A 155 15.33 17.25 -7.39
C GLY A 155 15.14 17.78 -5.95
N ALA A 156 13.95 18.24 -5.57
CA ALA A 156 13.67 18.71 -4.21
C ALA A 156 13.29 17.61 -3.22
N THR A 157 12.89 16.43 -3.72
CA THR A 157 12.54 15.29 -2.85
C THR A 157 13.77 14.56 -2.34
N ARG A 158 13.75 14.22 -1.07
CA ARG A 158 14.74 13.35 -0.45
C ARG A 158 14.03 12.21 0.26
N ILE A 159 14.48 10.98 -0.01
CA ILE A 159 14.00 9.78 0.66
C ILE A 159 15.12 9.32 1.61
N ALA A 160 14.80 9.22 2.89
CA ALA A 160 15.68 8.64 3.89
C ALA A 160 15.14 7.30 4.34
N THR A 161 15.99 6.30 4.43
CA THR A 161 15.65 4.95 4.90
C THR A 161 16.52 4.58 6.10
N SER A 162 16.10 3.55 6.84
CA SER A 162 17.02 2.83 7.73
C SER A 162 18.17 2.21 6.92
N ALA A 163 19.24 1.78 7.58
CA ALA A 163 20.35 1.11 6.91
C ALA A 163 19.87 -0.11 6.13
N PHE A 164 20.32 -0.24 4.89
CA PHE A 164 20.00 -1.36 4.00
C PHE A 164 21.30 -2.00 3.45
N ARG A 165 21.23 -3.25 3.05
CA ARG A 165 22.39 -3.98 2.52
C ARG A 165 22.61 -3.75 1.04
N PHE A 166 21.54 -3.52 0.31
CA PHE A 166 21.57 -3.41 -1.14
C PHE A 166 20.42 -2.52 -1.61
N GLY A 167 20.68 -1.68 -2.59
CA GLY A 167 19.69 -0.87 -3.27
C GLY A 167 20.02 -0.80 -4.76
N SER A 168 19.03 -0.85 -5.61
CA SER A 168 19.20 -0.65 -7.05
C SER A 168 18.03 0.14 -7.62
N VAL A 169 18.31 0.85 -8.71
CA VAL A 169 17.29 1.40 -9.58
C VAL A 169 16.99 0.35 -10.64
N TYR A 170 15.73 0.20 -11.01
CA TYR A 170 15.34 -0.66 -12.12
C TYR A 170 16.06 -0.20 -13.40
N ALA A 171 16.76 -1.12 -14.06
CA ALA A 171 17.61 -0.80 -15.20
C ALA A 171 16.87 -0.79 -16.57
N GLY A 172 15.59 -1.20 -16.61
CA GLY A 172 14.77 -1.19 -17.80
C GLY A 172 14.05 0.14 -18.01
N GLU A 173 13.44 0.31 -19.17
CA GLU A 173 12.51 1.41 -19.41
C GLU A 173 11.30 1.26 -18.47
N PHE A 174 11.04 2.28 -17.68
CA PHE A 174 9.95 2.30 -16.71
C PHE A 174 8.70 2.98 -17.27
N SER A 175 8.91 3.85 -18.26
CA SER A 175 7.85 4.55 -18.97
C SER A 175 8.08 4.48 -20.47
N ASN A 176 7.01 4.59 -21.24
CA ASN A 176 7.08 4.70 -22.68
C ASN A 176 6.70 6.13 -23.13
N PRO A 177 7.67 7.03 -23.37
CA PRO A 177 7.39 8.40 -23.79
C PRO A 177 6.61 8.48 -25.10
N ALA A 178 6.74 7.48 -25.98
CA ALA A 178 5.98 7.42 -27.24
C ALA A 178 4.49 7.14 -27.01
N ALA A 179 4.13 6.56 -25.85
CA ALA A 179 2.74 6.39 -25.40
C ALA A 179 2.25 7.57 -24.54
N GLY A 180 3.05 8.62 -24.37
CA GLY A 180 2.74 9.77 -23.54
C GLY A 180 2.98 9.55 -22.04
N GLU A 181 3.66 8.46 -21.68
CA GLU A 181 4.02 8.21 -20.29
C GLU A 181 5.23 9.08 -19.90
N THR A 182 5.17 9.69 -18.73
CA THR A 182 6.28 10.45 -18.14
C THR A 182 6.70 9.78 -16.84
N GLY A 183 7.88 9.20 -16.81
CA GLY A 183 8.49 8.58 -15.63
C GLY A 183 9.42 9.52 -14.90
#